data_148eab2b19af7db5132c95794340e05f
#
_entry.id   148eab2b19af7db5132c95794340e05f
#
_cell.length_a   1.000
_cell.length_b   1.000
_cell.length_c   1.000
_cell.angle_alpha   90.00
_cell.angle_beta   90.00
_cell.angle_gamma   90.00
#
_symmetry.space_group_name_H-M   'P 1'
#
loop_
_entity.id
_entity.type
_entity.pdbx_description
1 polymer ?
#
loop_
_entity_poly.entity_id
_entity_poly.type
_entity_poly.pdbx_seq_one_letter_code
_entity_poly.pdbx_strand_id
1 'polypeptide(L)'
;MTIGLTIGFAAIAFAQSNKKTPQTKIVMSINAPIDSAFNYILPVELSHIFKKHKNLPAIIKTDEKEKWFKAGLTRTVYFEDGSTSKETLLTVVPHSSFSYRIEDFTSQLRFLAKRIQGDWIFTDLGNGQTKIDWTYKIVPKNFIARGLINLVLLKNVKGLLINALTILKADLEAANERKGSR
;
A
#
# COMPACT_ATOMS: atom_id res chain seq x y z
N MET A 1 5.20 62.86 32.09
CA MET A 1 4.54 62.53 30.79
C MET A 1 5.37 61.44 30.13
N THR A 2 5.00 60.18 30.38
CA THR A 2 5.76 58.97 29.97
C THR A 2 4.96 58.29 28.86
N ILE A 3 5.52 58.30 27.66
CA ILE A 3 4.93 57.67 26.47
C ILE A 3 5.35 56.20 26.48
N GLY A 4 4.40 55.32 26.76
CA GLY A 4 4.60 53.85 26.64
C GLY A 4 4.47 53.41 25.21
N LEU A 5 5.55 52.83 24.67
CA LEU A 5 5.61 52.22 23.34
C LEU A 5 5.21 50.77 23.46
N THR A 6 3.98 50.42 23.05
CA THR A 6 3.49 49.05 22.97
C THR A 6 3.94 48.44 21.64
N ILE A 7 4.92 47.50 21.67
CA ILE A 7 5.32 46.71 20.53
C ILE A 7 4.33 45.56 20.38
N GLY A 8 3.44 45.66 19.39
CA GLY A 8 2.55 44.55 19.03
C GLY A 8 3.29 43.43 18.36
N PHE A 9 3.40 42.28 19.00
CA PHE A 9 3.85 41.04 18.35
C PHE A 9 2.73 40.52 17.45
N ALA A 10 2.89 40.68 16.13
CA ALA A 10 2.06 40.00 15.15
C ALA A 10 2.44 38.49 15.13
N ALA A 11 1.62 37.67 15.72
CA ALA A 11 1.71 36.24 15.61
C ALA A 11 1.41 35.82 14.16
N ILE A 12 2.43 35.48 13.37
CA ILE A 12 2.28 34.87 12.07
C ILE A 12 1.81 33.44 12.32
N ALA A 13 0.50 33.22 12.27
CA ALA A 13 -0.07 31.89 12.25
C ALA A 13 0.32 31.22 10.93
N PHE A 14 1.31 30.32 10.98
CA PHE A 14 1.56 29.40 9.88
C PHE A 14 0.33 28.51 9.72
N ALA A 15 -0.51 28.84 8.74
CA ALA A 15 -1.60 27.99 8.31
C ALA A 15 -0.96 26.65 7.83
N GLN A 16 -1.00 25.65 8.69
CA GLN A 16 -0.58 24.28 8.36
C GLN A 16 -1.55 23.79 7.28
N SER A 17 -1.12 23.91 6.03
CA SER A 17 -1.88 23.43 4.87
C SER A 17 -2.15 21.93 5.08
N ASN A 18 -3.39 21.59 5.39
CA ASN A 18 -3.91 20.20 5.50
C ASN A 18 -3.96 19.52 4.13
N LYS A 19 -2.84 19.53 3.40
CA LYS A 19 -2.73 18.86 2.12
C LYS A 19 -2.70 17.36 2.37
N LYS A 20 -3.78 16.67 2.01
CA LYS A 20 -3.89 15.21 2.11
C LYS A 20 -2.66 14.51 1.54
N THR A 21 -2.17 13.49 2.24
CA THR A 21 -1.08 12.62 1.75
C THR A 21 -1.49 12.00 0.42
N PRO A 22 -0.62 12.03 -0.63
CA PRO A 22 -0.87 11.36 -1.88
C PRO A 22 -1.28 9.90 -1.66
N GLN A 23 -2.43 9.51 -2.18
CA GLN A 23 -2.96 8.15 -2.01
C GLN A 23 -3.81 7.72 -3.19
N THR A 24 -3.88 6.41 -3.39
CA THR A 24 -4.84 5.76 -4.28
C THR A 24 -5.55 4.65 -3.54
N LYS A 25 -6.79 4.37 -3.93
CA LYS A 25 -7.60 3.28 -3.38
C LYS A 25 -8.13 2.44 -4.54
N ILE A 26 -8.02 1.12 -4.38
CA ILE A 26 -8.62 0.14 -5.27
C ILE A 26 -9.69 -0.59 -4.48
N VAL A 27 -10.84 -0.79 -5.10
CA VAL A 27 -11.95 -1.57 -4.55
C VAL A 27 -12.29 -2.65 -5.54
N MET A 28 -12.41 -3.89 -5.08
CA MET A 28 -12.76 -5.02 -5.93
C MET A 28 -13.56 -6.05 -5.13
N SER A 29 -14.58 -6.64 -5.75
CA SER A 29 -15.30 -7.79 -5.21
C SER A 29 -14.76 -9.07 -5.85
N ILE A 30 -14.62 -10.10 -5.02
CA ILE A 30 -14.07 -11.41 -5.40
C ILE A 30 -15.09 -12.48 -4.98
N ASN A 31 -15.33 -13.46 -5.85
CA ASN A 31 -16.20 -14.60 -5.57
C ASN A 31 -15.44 -15.68 -4.76
N ALA A 32 -15.10 -15.33 -3.54
CA ALA A 32 -14.48 -16.20 -2.57
C ALA A 32 -14.91 -15.79 -1.15
N PRO A 33 -15.09 -16.75 -0.22
CA PRO A 33 -15.36 -16.48 1.18
C PRO A 33 -14.23 -15.64 1.81
N ILE A 34 -14.57 -14.82 2.79
CA ILE A 34 -13.64 -13.88 3.43
C ILE A 34 -12.42 -14.59 4.03
N ASP A 35 -12.60 -15.75 4.63
CA ASP A 35 -11.51 -16.56 5.19
C ASP A 35 -10.54 -17.00 4.09
N SER A 36 -11.07 -17.47 2.96
CA SER A 36 -10.25 -17.89 1.81
C SER A 36 -9.50 -16.70 1.22
N ALA A 37 -10.17 -15.55 1.06
CA ALA A 37 -9.56 -14.34 0.52
C ALA A 37 -8.45 -13.82 1.44
N PHE A 38 -8.71 -13.69 2.74
CA PHE A 38 -7.74 -13.19 3.71
C PHE A 38 -6.52 -14.11 3.83
N ASN A 39 -6.73 -15.43 3.99
CA ASN A 39 -5.66 -16.40 4.18
C ASN A 39 -4.80 -16.64 2.92
N TYR A 40 -5.32 -16.30 1.73
CA TYR A 40 -4.57 -16.33 0.49
C TYR A 40 -3.78 -15.03 0.26
N ILE A 41 -4.43 -13.87 0.46
CA ILE A 41 -3.87 -12.57 0.10
C ILE A 41 -2.76 -12.14 1.06
N LEU A 42 -2.95 -12.30 2.38
CA LEU A 42 -1.97 -11.83 3.37
C LEU A 42 -0.57 -12.42 3.16
N PRO A 43 -0.40 -13.76 2.99
CA PRO A 43 0.92 -14.37 2.80
C PRO A 43 1.33 -14.50 1.34
N VAL A 44 0.63 -13.85 0.40
CA VAL A 44 0.90 -14.03 -1.03
C VAL A 44 2.36 -13.70 -1.37
N GLU A 45 2.93 -14.49 -2.25
CA GLU A 45 4.26 -14.21 -2.80
C GLU A 45 4.18 -12.98 -3.72
N LEU A 46 4.89 -11.91 -3.36
CA LEU A 46 4.79 -10.63 -4.09
C LEU A 46 5.27 -10.74 -5.54
N SER A 47 6.26 -11.59 -5.84
CA SER A 47 6.74 -11.84 -7.20
C SER A 47 5.67 -12.44 -8.12
N HIS A 48 4.67 -13.13 -7.53
CA HIS A 48 3.53 -13.66 -8.28
C HIS A 48 2.59 -12.55 -8.77
N ILE A 49 2.34 -11.52 -7.97
CA ILE A 49 1.32 -10.50 -8.26
C ILE A 49 1.88 -9.17 -8.78
N PHE A 50 3.10 -8.78 -8.41
CA PHE A 50 3.70 -7.52 -8.83
C PHE A 50 4.58 -7.69 -10.07
N LYS A 51 3.93 -7.78 -11.24
CA LYS A 51 4.59 -7.79 -12.54
C LYS A 51 4.98 -6.38 -12.97
N LYS A 52 5.94 -6.26 -13.89
CA LYS A 52 6.32 -4.96 -14.47
C LYS A 52 5.11 -4.21 -14.99
N HIS A 53 5.02 -2.93 -14.64
CA HIS A 53 3.96 -2.05 -15.13
C HIS A 53 4.54 -0.69 -15.52
N LYS A 54 4.60 -0.40 -16.81
CA LYS A 54 5.26 0.81 -17.36
C LYS A 54 6.70 0.94 -16.84
N ASN A 55 6.99 2.03 -16.11
CA ASN A 55 8.31 2.31 -15.52
C ASN A 55 8.47 1.78 -14.08
N LEU A 56 7.47 1.03 -13.57
CA LEU A 56 7.57 0.38 -12.27
C LEU A 56 8.10 -1.03 -12.47
N PRO A 57 9.23 -1.41 -11.83
CA PRO A 57 9.84 -2.71 -11.98
C PRO A 57 8.98 -3.82 -11.35
N ALA A 58 9.13 -5.04 -11.84
CA ALA A 58 8.55 -6.22 -11.19
C ALA A 58 9.25 -6.50 -9.87
N ILE A 59 8.52 -7.14 -8.94
CA ILE A 59 9.14 -7.77 -7.78
C ILE A 59 9.61 -9.16 -8.20
N ILE A 60 10.87 -9.50 -7.89
CA ILE A 60 11.46 -10.79 -8.27
C ILE A 60 11.51 -11.80 -7.13
N LYS A 61 11.62 -11.32 -5.90
CA LYS A 61 11.62 -12.14 -4.67
C LYS A 61 11.47 -11.29 -3.42
N THR A 62 11.23 -11.97 -2.31
CA THR A 62 11.32 -11.46 -0.95
C THR A 62 12.22 -12.41 -0.11
N ASP A 63 12.65 -11.98 1.07
CA ASP A 63 13.56 -12.75 1.94
C ASP A 63 12.92 -13.12 3.30
N GLU A 64 11.59 -13.17 3.35
CA GLU A 64 10.93 -13.55 4.59
C GLU A 64 11.34 -14.95 5.06
N LYS A 65 11.66 -15.05 6.35
CA LYS A 65 12.05 -16.30 7.03
C LYS A 65 10.87 -17.05 7.62
N GLU A 66 9.76 -16.36 7.81
CA GLU A 66 8.53 -16.88 8.43
C GLU A 66 7.31 -16.55 7.57
N LYS A 67 6.23 -17.34 7.74
CA LYS A 67 4.96 -17.03 7.09
C LYS A 67 4.48 -15.62 7.47
N TRP A 68 4.04 -14.85 6.48
CA TRP A 68 3.66 -13.44 6.61
C TRP A 68 2.27 -13.27 7.23
N PHE A 69 2.13 -13.62 8.56
CA PHE A 69 0.85 -13.60 9.29
C PHE A 69 0.88 -12.82 10.61
N LYS A 70 2.04 -12.31 11.03
CA LYS A 70 2.21 -11.69 12.34
C LYS A 70 2.72 -10.27 12.23
N ALA A 71 2.05 -9.34 12.93
CA ALA A 71 2.54 -7.96 13.04
C ALA A 71 3.97 -7.90 13.61
N GLY A 72 4.78 -7.00 13.08
CA GLY A 72 6.18 -6.83 13.41
C GLY A 72 7.15 -7.59 12.49
N LEU A 73 6.67 -8.53 11.67
CA LEU A 73 7.52 -9.19 10.67
C LEU A 73 8.02 -8.19 9.63
N THR A 74 9.26 -8.38 9.20
CA THR A 74 9.92 -7.57 8.17
C THR A 74 10.47 -8.46 7.06
N ARG A 75 10.50 -7.94 5.84
CA ARG A 75 11.15 -8.57 4.69
C ARG A 75 11.80 -7.54 3.79
N THR A 76 12.84 -7.93 3.08
CA THR A 76 13.39 -7.17 1.97
C THR A 76 12.66 -7.58 0.69
N VAL A 77 12.21 -6.57 -0.05
CA VAL A 77 11.60 -6.74 -1.38
C VAL A 77 12.66 -6.43 -2.42
N TYR A 78 12.90 -7.35 -3.35
CA TYR A 78 13.88 -7.22 -4.43
C TYR A 78 13.19 -7.00 -5.76
N PHE A 79 13.64 -5.99 -6.51
CA PHE A 79 13.07 -5.60 -7.79
C PHE A 79 13.97 -6.02 -8.96
N GLU A 80 13.38 -6.17 -10.16
CA GLU A 80 14.10 -6.58 -11.38
C GLU A 80 15.21 -5.60 -11.81
N ASP A 81 15.12 -4.33 -11.41
CA ASP A 81 16.13 -3.30 -11.66
C ASP A 81 17.31 -3.31 -10.67
N GLY A 82 17.35 -4.31 -9.79
CA GLY A 82 18.36 -4.46 -8.73
C GLY A 82 18.10 -3.61 -7.49
N SER A 83 17.07 -2.77 -7.49
CA SER A 83 16.71 -1.99 -6.32
C SER A 83 16.00 -2.84 -5.25
N THR A 84 15.95 -2.31 -4.04
CA THR A 84 15.30 -2.96 -2.89
C THR A 84 14.46 -1.98 -2.09
N SER A 85 13.57 -2.52 -1.26
CA SER A 85 12.89 -1.81 -0.18
C SER A 85 12.65 -2.76 0.98
N LYS A 86 12.42 -2.19 2.17
CA LYS A 86 12.04 -2.95 3.37
C LYS A 86 10.55 -2.83 3.59
N GLU A 87 9.89 -3.95 3.76
CA GLU A 87 8.48 -4.01 4.13
C GLU A 87 8.32 -4.50 5.56
N THR A 88 7.40 -3.89 6.31
CA THR A 88 7.06 -4.27 7.69
C THR A 88 5.56 -4.44 7.79
N LEU A 89 5.09 -5.59 8.27
CA LEU A 89 3.69 -5.85 8.58
C LEU A 89 3.34 -5.17 9.91
N LEU A 90 2.43 -4.19 9.89
CA LEU A 90 2.13 -3.35 11.04
C LEU A 90 1.01 -3.91 11.90
N THR A 91 -0.08 -4.31 11.25
CA THR A 91 -1.27 -4.84 11.93
C THR A 91 -1.80 -6.03 11.18
N VAL A 92 -2.39 -6.98 11.90
CA VAL A 92 -3.15 -8.10 11.36
C VAL A 92 -4.36 -8.32 12.25
N VAL A 93 -5.56 -8.15 11.67
CA VAL A 93 -6.83 -8.51 12.30
C VAL A 93 -7.44 -9.60 11.42
N PRO A 94 -7.44 -10.85 11.86
CA PRO A 94 -7.85 -11.99 11.06
C PRO A 94 -9.21 -11.77 10.39
N HIS A 95 -9.31 -12.13 9.11
CA HIS A 95 -10.50 -12.03 8.25
C HIS A 95 -11.12 -10.64 8.15
N SER A 96 -10.39 -9.58 8.57
CA SER A 96 -10.89 -8.21 8.57
C SER A 96 -9.93 -7.24 7.89
N SER A 97 -8.69 -7.16 8.37
CA SER A 97 -7.75 -6.16 7.84
C SER A 97 -6.31 -6.49 8.13
N PHE A 98 -5.41 -5.93 7.35
CA PHE A 98 -3.99 -5.81 7.69
C PHE A 98 -3.42 -4.53 7.11
N SER A 99 -2.31 -4.07 7.68
CA SER A 99 -1.58 -2.93 7.19
C SER A 99 -0.08 -3.18 7.18
N TYR A 100 0.61 -2.52 6.26
CA TYR A 100 2.05 -2.62 6.13
C TYR A 100 2.69 -1.27 5.80
N ARG A 101 3.99 -1.18 6.01
CA ARG A 101 4.81 -0.04 5.68
C ARG A 101 5.99 -0.49 4.81
N ILE A 102 6.29 0.30 3.77
CA ILE A 102 7.45 0.11 2.91
C ILE A 102 8.33 1.34 3.04
N GLU A 103 9.62 1.12 3.30
CA GLU A 103 10.64 2.17 3.51
C GLU A 103 12.01 1.68 3.03
N ASP A 104 13.06 2.43 3.29
CA ASP A 104 14.45 2.09 2.95
C ASP A 104 14.65 1.79 1.45
N PHE A 105 14.02 2.61 0.60
CA PHE A 105 14.12 2.48 -0.86
C PHE A 105 15.55 2.72 -1.34
N THR A 106 16.09 1.82 -2.15
CA THR A 106 17.37 2.04 -2.85
C THR A 106 17.16 2.61 -4.27
N SER A 107 15.95 2.53 -4.83
CA SER A 107 15.56 3.11 -6.12
C SER A 107 15.45 4.64 -6.09
N GLN A 108 15.12 5.26 -7.24
CA GLN A 108 14.84 6.70 -7.34
C GLN A 108 13.71 7.17 -6.42
N LEU A 109 12.85 6.26 -5.97
CA LEU A 109 11.76 6.56 -5.03
C LEU A 109 12.30 7.13 -3.70
N ARG A 110 13.55 6.80 -3.32
CA ARG A 110 14.22 7.34 -2.13
C ARG A 110 14.31 8.87 -2.10
N PHE A 111 14.27 9.53 -3.25
CA PHE A 111 14.30 10.99 -3.33
C PHE A 111 12.92 11.63 -3.20
N LEU A 112 11.85 10.87 -3.46
CA LEU A 112 10.48 11.34 -3.48
C LEU A 112 9.71 11.00 -2.21
N ALA A 113 9.82 9.76 -1.73
CA ALA A 113 9.03 9.24 -0.60
C ALA A 113 9.89 8.96 0.62
N LYS A 114 9.30 9.25 1.81
CA LYS A 114 9.83 8.79 3.11
C LYS A 114 9.46 7.34 3.34
N ARG A 115 8.21 7.00 3.04
CA ARG A 115 7.63 5.66 3.18
C ARG A 115 6.35 5.56 2.38
N ILE A 116 5.91 4.34 2.19
CA ILE A 116 4.58 3.99 1.71
C ILE A 116 3.86 3.23 2.81
N GLN A 117 2.54 3.40 2.89
CA GLN A 117 1.65 2.63 3.76
C GLN A 117 0.57 1.98 2.92
N GLY A 118 0.35 0.69 3.11
CA GLY A 118 -0.75 -0.06 2.53
C GLY A 118 -1.72 -0.49 3.60
N ASP A 119 -3.00 -0.27 3.37
CA ASP A 119 -4.07 -0.70 4.25
C ASP A 119 -5.04 -1.57 3.44
N TRP A 120 -5.29 -2.79 3.91
CA TRP A 120 -6.24 -3.72 3.36
C TRP A 120 -7.42 -3.92 4.29
N ILE A 121 -8.63 -3.81 3.76
CA ILE A 121 -9.87 -4.08 4.48
C ILE A 121 -10.65 -5.11 3.69
N PHE A 122 -11.12 -6.14 4.37
CA PHE A 122 -11.96 -7.20 3.83
C PHE A 122 -13.35 -7.06 4.42
N THR A 123 -14.36 -7.12 3.59
CA THR A 123 -15.77 -7.07 3.98
C THR A 123 -16.49 -8.25 3.38
N ASP A 124 -17.12 -9.06 4.22
CA ASP A 124 -18.02 -10.12 3.76
C ASP A 124 -19.27 -9.50 3.15
N LEU A 125 -19.55 -9.84 1.91
CA LEU A 125 -20.77 -9.40 1.20
C LEU A 125 -21.89 -10.42 1.31
N GLY A 126 -21.68 -11.55 1.96
CA GLY A 126 -22.55 -12.71 1.94
C GLY A 126 -22.42 -13.54 0.65
N ASN A 127 -23.09 -14.68 0.60
CA ASN A 127 -23.11 -15.56 -0.58
C ASN A 127 -21.70 -15.99 -1.09
N GLY A 128 -20.72 -16.06 -0.20
CA GLY A 128 -19.35 -16.46 -0.54
C GLY A 128 -18.58 -15.38 -1.32
N GLN A 129 -18.95 -14.12 -1.17
CA GLN A 129 -18.28 -12.98 -1.81
C GLN A 129 -17.59 -12.09 -0.78
N THR A 130 -16.41 -11.59 -1.15
CA THR A 130 -15.62 -10.66 -0.34
C THR A 130 -15.33 -9.39 -1.13
N LYS A 131 -15.62 -8.23 -0.52
CA LYS A 131 -15.14 -6.93 -1.00
C LYS A 131 -13.79 -6.62 -0.37
N ILE A 132 -12.85 -6.21 -1.20
CA ILE A 132 -11.51 -5.78 -0.82
C ILE A 132 -11.37 -4.29 -1.08
N ASP A 133 -10.98 -3.55 -0.06
CA ASP A 133 -10.58 -2.16 -0.13
C ASP A 133 -9.07 -2.09 0.12
N TRP A 134 -8.27 -1.74 -0.89
CA TRP A 134 -6.82 -1.56 -0.75
C TRP A 134 -6.43 -0.11 -0.94
N THR A 135 -5.99 0.54 0.13
CA THR A 135 -5.51 1.92 0.14
C THR A 135 -3.98 1.95 0.16
N TYR A 136 -3.38 2.78 -0.67
CA TYR A 136 -1.94 2.93 -0.82
C TYR A 136 -1.56 4.40 -0.69
N LYS A 137 -0.87 4.77 0.40
CA LYS A 137 -0.48 6.13 0.76
C LYS A 137 1.02 6.30 0.58
N ILE A 138 1.44 7.34 -0.13
CA ILE A 138 2.85 7.66 -0.35
C ILE A 138 3.18 8.93 0.42
N VAL A 139 3.96 8.81 1.49
CA VAL A 139 4.37 9.95 2.33
C VAL A 139 5.54 10.67 1.65
N PRO A 140 5.35 11.89 1.12
CA PRO A 140 6.38 12.59 0.39
C PRO A 140 7.47 13.13 1.32
N LYS A 141 8.69 13.29 0.81
CA LYS A 141 9.80 13.91 1.55
C LYS A 141 9.60 15.42 1.73
N ASN A 142 9.03 16.08 0.73
CA ASN A 142 8.78 17.52 0.74
C ASN A 142 7.61 17.89 -0.21
N PHE A 143 7.34 19.18 -0.36
CA PHE A 143 6.22 19.67 -1.18
C PHE A 143 6.43 19.47 -2.69
N ILE A 144 7.69 19.53 -3.19
CA ILE A 144 8.02 19.28 -4.59
C ILE A 144 7.79 17.80 -4.91
N ALA A 145 8.31 16.91 -4.07
CA ALA A 145 8.08 15.48 -4.18
C ALA A 145 6.58 15.12 -4.16
N ARG A 146 5.78 15.81 -3.34
CA ARG A 146 4.31 15.67 -3.35
C ARG A 146 3.71 15.97 -4.72
N GLY A 147 4.14 17.06 -5.36
CA GLY A 147 3.68 17.43 -6.70
C GLY A 147 3.99 16.33 -7.73
N LEU A 148 5.22 15.83 -7.75
CA LEU A 148 5.66 14.78 -8.66
C LEU A 148 4.94 13.45 -8.42
N ILE A 149 4.74 13.07 -7.15
CA ILE A 149 3.99 11.87 -6.79
C ILE A 149 2.56 11.96 -7.33
N ASN A 150 1.86 13.08 -7.08
CA ASN A 150 0.48 13.25 -7.54
C ASN A 150 0.36 13.26 -9.07
N LEU A 151 1.27 13.95 -9.75
CA LEU A 151 1.18 14.19 -11.20
C LEU A 151 1.56 12.94 -12.01
N VAL A 152 2.58 12.20 -11.57
CA VAL A 152 3.20 11.13 -12.37
C VAL A 152 3.07 9.76 -11.73
N LEU A 153 3.44 9.62 -10.44
CA LEU A 153 3.62 8.32 -9.82
C LEU A 153 2.30 7.63 -9.48
N LEU A 154 1.33 8.35 -8.90
CA LEU A 154 0.08 7.75 -8.41
C LEU A 154 -0.72 7.02 -9.50
N LYS A 155 -0.76 7.56 -10.72
CA LYS A 155 -1.47 6.92 -11.84
C LYS A 155 -0.84 5.56 -12.20
N ASN A 156 0.48 5.48 -12.24
CA ASN A 156 1.20 4.24 -12.56
C ASN A 156 1.08 3.24 -11.42
N VAL A 157 1.21 3.69 -10.17
CA VAL A 157 0.98 2.87 -8.98
C VAL A 157 -0.44 2.31 -8.97
N LYS A 158 -1.45 3.14 -9.24
CA LYS A 158 -2.84 2.66 -9.33
C LYS A 158 -3.00 1.52 -10.34
N GLY A 159 -2.40 1.65 -11.53
CA GLY A 159 -2.43 0.59 -12.54
C GLY A 159 -1.74 -0.69 -12.09
N LEU A 160 -0.57 -0.58 -11.44
CA LEU A 160 0.15 -1.71 -10.87
C LEU A 160 -0.71 -2.45 -9.82
N LEU A 161 -1.35 -1.72 -8.91
CA LEU A 161 -2.20 -2.31 -7.87
C LEU A 161 -3.47 -2.97 -8.45
N ILE A 162 -4.07 -2.38 -9.49
CA ILE A 162 -5.21 -3.01 -10.20
C ILE A 162 -4.78 -4.34 -10.80
N ASN A 163 -3.62 -4.38 -11.49
CA ASN A 163 -3.11 -5.61 -12.08
C ASN A 163 -2.86 -6.69 -11.01
N ALA A 164 -2.21 -6.32 -9.90
CA ALA A 164 -1.96 -7.23 -8.79
C ALA A 164 -3.26 -7.80 -8.21
N LEU A 165 -4.25 -6.95 -7.96
CA LEU A 165 -5.54 -7.39 -7.41
C LEU A 165 -6.35 -8.23 -8.42
N THR A 166 -6.19 -7.98 -9.73
CA THR A 166 -6.80 -8.80 -10.79
C THR A 166 -6.24 -10.22 -10.80
N ILE A 167 -4.92 -10.37 -10.61
CA ILE A 167 -4.27 -11.69 -10.50
C ILE A 167 -4.82 -12.43 -9.26
N LEU A 168 -4.82 -11.77 -8.09
CA LEU A 168 -5.36 -12.34 -6.86
C LEU A 168 -6.82 -12.78 -6.99
N LYS A 169 -7.64 -11.97 -7.67
CA LYS A 169 -9.04 -12.32 -7.96
C LYS A 169 -9.13 -13.58 -8.79
N ALA A 170 -8.39 -13.66 -9.90
CA ALA A 170 -8.42 -14.81 -10.78
C ALA A 170 -7.99 -16.10 -10.07
N ASP A 171 -6.94 -16.05 -9.25
CA ASP A 171 -6.45 -17.19 -8.48
C ASP A 171 -7.48 -17.70 -7.47
N LEU A 172 -8.11 -16.78 -6.73
CA LEU A 172 -9.10 -17.11 -5.71
C LEU A 172 -10.38 -17.67 -6.33
N GLU A 173 -10.87 -17.09 -7.41
CA GLU A 173 -12.09 -17.55 -8.09
C GLU A 173 -11.88 -18.94 -8.71
N ALA A 174 -10.74 -19.16 -9.36
CA ALA A 174 -10.39 -20.49 -9.89
C ALA A 174 -10.22 -21.54 -8.79
N ALA A 175 -9.72 -21.16 -7.61
CA ALA A 175 -9.61 -22.08 -6.47
C ALA A 175 -10.98 -22.40 -5.86
N ASN A 176 -11.90 -21.44 -5.84
CA ASN A 176 -13.26 -21.62 -5.33
C ASN A 176 -14.11 -22.52 -6.22
N GLU A 177 -14.04 -22.34 -7.55
CA GLU A 177 -14.72 -23.17 -8.53
C GLU A 177 -14.30 -24.66 -8.41
N ARG A 178 -13.01 -24.92 -8.25
CA ARG A 178 -12.50 -26.30 -8.05
C ARG A 178 -13.00 -26.97 -6.78
N LYS A 179 -13.33 -26.19 -5.74
CA LYS A 179 -13.91 -26.74 -4.50
C LYS A 179 -15.39 -27.03 -4.64
N GLY A 180 -16.13 -26.23 -5.42
CA GLY A 180 -17.56 -26.43 -5.67
C GLY A 180 -17.89 -27.57 -6.61
N SER A 181 -16.88 -28.07 -7.36
CA SER A 181 -17.03 -29.17 -8.34
C SER A 181 -16.73 -30.58 -7.75
N ARG A 182 -16.42 -30.66 -6.45
CA ARG A 182 -16.17 -31.90 -5.70
C ARG A 182 -17.30 -32.20 -4.73
#